data_f9a9dac0fea2aedd009b5e4ded0a6613
#
_entry.id   f9a9dac0fea2aedd009b5e4ded0a6613
#
_cell.length_a   1.000
_cell.length_b   1.000
_cell.length_c   1.000
_cell.angle_alpha   90.00
_cell.angle_beta   90.00
_cell.angle_gamma   90.00
#
_symmetry.space_group_name_H-M   'P 1'
#
loop_
_entity.id
_entity.type
_entity.pdbx_description
1 polymer ?
#
loop_
_entity_poly.entity_id
_entity_poly.type
_entity_poly.pdbx_seq_one_letter_code
_entity_poly.pdbx_strand_id
1 'polypeptide(L)'
;MMKFTVAKKAIALTGAVAMLGSVAACGSDTASGKPAQDKDVTEITVWAWEPTLTQVAKDFTKKTGIKVDLKNVGTNTKEYTQLDNAIEAGSGAPDVAQVEYYAIPQYAIKGNLLDITDKTSGYSDFYTPGPWASVQFAGKVYGLPMDSGPMAFFYNKEVFDKAGVDAEQIKTWDQYYDAAKKIHALGDNYYITSDTGDAGFFDSMTWLAGAKPFQTSSDGSEVTVNLTEDKGVKTFTDFWQKLLDEGLLDTKTAGWSEDWFKGMVDGTIASLFTGAWMPANLANSAADGAGKWRVTQMPTADGSTTNSENGGSSLAVLASTKKADAAYQFIEYANHGDGVATRVAGGAFPADKASMESDSFKNTTTVKNADGEDVDYFGGQKYNEVLAQAAENVSSDYQFLPYEVKARTIFGDYLGKSYTGDQKLTDGIAAWQKALQDYGKDQGFTVK
;
A
#
# COMPACT_ATOMS: atom_id res chain seq x y z
N MET A 1 -13.99 21.95 -39.24
CA MET A 1 -14.98 21.18 -40.00
C MET A 1 -14.23 20.20 -40.90
N MET A 2 -14.08 18.96 -40.48
CA MET A 2 -13.65 17.89 -41.38
C MET A 2 -14.24 16.58 -40.85
N LYS A 3 -15.21 16.06 -41.54
CA LYS A 3 -15.90 14.80 -41.24
C LYS A 3 -15.07 13.65 -41.83
N PHE A 4 -14.69 12.69 -41.03
CA PHE A 4 -14.17 11.41 -41.55
C PHE A 4 -15.23 10.34 -41.41
N THR A 5 -15.63 9.82 -42.55
CA THR A 5 -16.59 8.72 -42.71
C THR A 5 -15.81 7.40 -42.69
N VAL A 6 -16.14 6.49 -41.78
CA VAL A 6 -15.57 5.14 -41.75
C VAL A 6 -16.45 4.20 -42.56
N ALA A 7 -15.88 3.64 -43.61
CA ALA A 7 -16.50 2.63 -44.47
C ALA A 7 -16.29 1.23 -43.90
N LYS A 8 -17.40 0.52 -43.65
CA LYS A 8 -17.43 -0.91 -43.37
C LYS A 8 -17.15 -1.70 -44.64
N LYS A 9 -16.17 -2.61 -44.65
CA LYS A 9 -16.03 -3.66 -45.65
C LYS A 9 -16.22 -5.01 -44.99
N ALA A 10 -17.31 -5.66 -45.34
CA ALA A 10 -17.54 -7.08 -45.11
C ALA A 10 -16.87 -7.87 -46.23
N ILE A 11 -16.15 -8.92 -45.89
CA ILE A 11 -15.69 -9.94 -46.86
C ILE A 11 -16.18 -11.30 -46.33
N ALA A 12 -17.13 -11.84 -47.01
CA ALA A 12 -17.52 -13.24 -46.88
C ALA A 12 -16.71 -14.06 -47.90
N LEU A 13 -16.13 -15.17 -47.50
CA LEU A 13 -15.73 -16.22 -48.40
C LEU A 13 -16.04 -17.59 -47.83
N THR A 14 -16.95 -18.24 -48.54
CA THR A 14 -17.41 -19.61 -48.42
C THR A 14 -16.34 -20.59 -48.96
N GLY A 15 -16.17 -21.74 -48.31
CA GLY A 15 -15.42 -22.86 -48.86
C GLY A 15 -15.58 -24.11 -48.00
N ALA A 16 -16.60 -24.92 -48.33
CA ALA A 16 -16.80 -26.24 -47.78
C ALA A 16 -15.99 -27.30 -48.53
N VAL A 17 -15.46 -28.29 -47.83
CA VAL A 17 -15.43 -29.70 -48.26
C VAL A 17 -15.33 -30.62 -47.04
N ALA A 18 -16.20 -31.61 -47.03
CA ALA A 18 -16.39 -32.68 -46.05
C ALA A 18 -15.38 -33.83 -46.26
N MET A 19 -15.20 -34.63 -45.19
CA MET A 19 -15.49 -36.06 -45.15
C MET A 19 -15.06 -36.71 -43.82
N LEU A 20 -16.04 -37.28 -43.14
CA LEU A 20 -16.24 -38.67 -42.62
C LEU A 20 -15.03 -39.26 -41.81
N GLY A 21 -15.24 -39.57 -40.60
CA GLY A 21 -16.08 -40.46 -39.88
C GLY A 21 -15.34 -41.24 -38.85
N SER A 22 -15.86 -41.29 -37.65
CA SER A 22 -16.09 -42.54 -36.91
C SER A 22 -16.66 -42.22 -35.53
N VAL A 23 -17.79 -42.80 -35.27
CA VAL A 23 -18.57 -42.80 -34.06
C VAL A 23 -17.91 -43.76 -33.07
N ALA A 24 -17.69 -43.34 -31.82
CA ALA A 24 -17.70 -44.22 -30.66
C ALA A 24 -18.03 -43.47 -29.37
N ALA A 25 -19.21 -43.80 -28.88
CA ALA A 25 -19.62 -44.00 -27.48
C ALA A 25 -19.55 -42.90 -26.45
N CYS A 26 -20.72 -42.59 -25.93
CA CYS A 26 -21.11 -41.99 -24.70
C CYS A 26 -20.22 -42.29 -23.47
N GLY A 27 -19.85 -41.23 -22.76
CA GLY A 27 -19.42 -41.29 -21.39
C GLY A 27 -19.63 -39.88 -20.82
N SER A 28 -20.75 -39.65 -20.14
CA SER A 28 -21.02 -38.49 -19.35
C SER A 28 -20.17 -38.56 -18.07
N ASP A 29 -19.01 -37.96 -18.06
CA ASP A 29 -18.29 -37.62 -16.85
C ASP A 29 -18.14 -36.11 -16.80
N THR A 30 -18.83 -35.51 -15.84
CA THR A 30 -18.58 -34.16 -15.38
C THR A 30 -17.19 -34.11 -14.76
N ALA A 31 -16.20 -33.85 -15.61
CA ALA A 31 -14.85 -33.63 -15.17
C ALA A 31 -14.78 -32.30 -14.44
N SER A 32 -14.83 -32.37 -13.10
CA SER A 32 -14.20 -31.36 -12.26
C SER A 32 -12.72 -31.38 -12.59
N GLY A 33 -12.30 -30.49 -13.49
CA GLY A 33 -10.90 -30.38 -13.90
C GLY A 33 -10.07 -29.91 -12.71
N LYS A 34 -9.36 -30.85 -12.08
CA LYS A 34 -8.19 -30.50 -11.28
C LYS A 34 -7.21 -29.76 -12.21
N PRO A 35 -6.64 -28.62 -11.76
CA PRO A 35 -5.55 -27.98 -12.50
C PRO A 35 -4.44 -29.01 -12.77
N ALA A 36 -3.90 -29.02 -13.98
CA ALA A 36 -2.74 -29.84 -14.30
C ALA A 36 -1.62 -29.49 -13.30
N GLN A 37 -1.09 -30.49 -12.60
CA GLN A 37 0.07 -30.29 -11.73
C GLN A 37 1.25 -29.83 -12.58
N ASP A 38 1.87 -28.70 -12.21
CA ASP A 38 3.07 -28.12 -12.83
C ASP A 38 4.32 -28.97 -12.56
N LYS A 39 4.36 -30.21 -13.07
CA LYS A 39 5.42 -31.18 -12.74
C LYS A 39 6.81 -30.82 -13.26
N ASP A 40 6.95 -29.81 -14.12
CA ASP A 40 8.20 -29.48 -14.80
C ASP A 40 8.54 -27.96 -14.79
N VAL A 41 7.99 -27.18 -13.85
CA VAL A 41 8.33 -25.76 -13.75
C VAL A 41 9.72 -25.61 -13.15
N THR A 42 10.64 -25.04 -13.92
CA THR A 42 12.03 -24.79 -13.51
C THR A 42 12.31 -23.31 -13.21
N GLU A 43 11.40 -22.41 -13.60
CA GLU A 43 11.57 -20.97 -13.42
C GLU A 43 10.22 -20.26 -13.35
N ILE A 44 10.13 -19.26 -12.45
CA ILE A 44 9.03 -18.28 -12.37
C ILE A 44 9.57 -16.85 -12.51
N THR A 45 8.74 -15.94 -13.04
CA THR A 45 9.05 -14.51 -13.13
C THR A 45 8.29 -13.76 -12.03
N VAL A 46 9.01 -12.93 -11.27
CA VAL A 46 8.47 -12.14 -10.16
C VAL A 46 8.78 -10.67 -10.41
N TRP A 47 7.77 -9.81 -10.40
CA TRP A 47 7.97 -8.36 -10.39
C TRP A 47 7.78 -7.85 -8.97
N ALA A 48 8.80 -7.20 -8.43
CA ALA A 48 8.76 -6.64 -7.10
C ALA A 48 9.87 -5.59 -6.91
N TRP A 49 9.60 -4.61 -6.05
CA TRP A 49 10.58 -3.58 -5.69
C TRP A 49 11.19 -3.77 -4.30
N GLU A 50 10.63 -4.65 -3.48
CA GLU A 50 11.13 -4.93 -2.13
C GLU A 50 12.52 -5.61 -2.18
N PRO A 51 13.60 -4.95 -1.69
CA PRO A 51 14.96 -5.43 -1.91
C PRO A 51 15.28 -6.75 -1.19
N THR A 52 14.61 -7.04 -0.06
CA THR A 52 14.84 -8.27 0.72
C THR A 52 14.45 -9.53 -0.04
N LEU A 53 13.57 -9.42 -1.04
CA LEU A 53 13.18 -10.54 -1.91
C LEU A 53 14.34 -11.08 -2.74
N THR A 54 15.42 -10.31 -2.94
CA THR A 54 16.62 -10.79 -3.64
C THR A 54 17.24 -11.98 -2.93
N GLN A 55 17.36 -11.94 -1.60
CA GLN A 55 17.88 -13.07 -0.84
C GLN A 55 16.85 -14.20 -0.73
N VAL A 56 15.58 -13.88 -0.51
CA VAL A 56 14.49 -14.87 -0.48
C VAL A 56 14.43 -15.69 -1.76
N ALA A 57 14.56 -15.04 -2.93
CA ALA A 57 14.57 -15.72 -4.23
C ALA A 57 15.73 -16.72 -4.38
N LYS A 58 16.92 -16.36 -3.88
CA LYS A 58 18.08 -17.27 -3.86
C LYS A 58 17.85 -18.47 -2.96
N ASP A 59 17.33 -18.24 -1.75
CA ASP A 59 17.09 -19.28 -0.76
C ASP A 59 15.96 -20.23 -1.23
N PHE A 60 14.90 -19.70 -1.81
CA PHE A 60 13.84 -20.47 -2.46
C PHE A 60 14.38 -21.35 -3.58
N THR A 61 15.18 -20.77 -4.48
CA THR A 61 15.80 -21.53 -5.59
C THR A 61 16.67 -22.67 -5.05
N LYS A 62 17.47 -22.40 -4.01
CA LYS A 62 18.30 -23.43 -3.37
C LYS A 62 17.47 -24.56 -2.75
N LYS A 63 16.33 -24.23 -2.15
CA LYS A 63 15.44 -25.18 -1.46
C LYS A 63 14.63 -26.04 -2.43
N THR A 64 14.15 -25.45 -3.54
CA THR A 64 13.15 -26.08 -4.42
C THR A 64 13.70 -26.50 -5.78
N GLY A 65 14.80 -25.90 -6.22
CA GLY A 65 15.31 -26.04 -7.60
C GLY A 65 14.58 -25.13 -8.61
N ILE A 66 13.51 -24.43 -8.22
CA ILE A 66 12.79 -23.50 -9.08
C ILE A 66 13.52 -22.15 -9.05
N LYS A 67 14.00 -21.71 -10.22
CA LYS A 67 14.63 -20.41 -10.36
C LYS A 67 13.60 -19.29 -10.28
N VAL A 68 13.96 -18.18 -9.62
CA VAL A 68 13.15 -16.96 -9.55
C VAL A 68 13.84 -15.87 -10.38
N ASP A 69 13.22 -15.47 -11.49
CA ASP A 69 13.61 -14.31 -12.27
C ASP A 69 12.95 -13.05 -11.69
N LEU A 70 13.63 -12.49 -10.67
CA LEU A 70 13.16 -11.31 -9.94
C LEU A 70 13.52 -10.03 -10.68
N LYS A 71 12.52 -9.21 -10.98
CA LYS A 71 12.67 -7.94 -11.70
C LYS A 71 12.05 -6.79 -10.91
N ASN A 72 12.81 -5.73 -10.73
CA ASN A 72 12.28 -4.44 -10.31
C ASN A 72 11.96 -3.63 -11.58
N VAL A 73 10.67 -3.46 -11.86
CA VAL A 73 10.15 -2.70 -13.02
C VAL A 73 9.68 -1.29 -12.62
N GLY A 74 9.95 -0.90 -11.39
CA GLY A 74 9.53 0.34 -10.75
C GLY A 74 8.73 0.07 -9.49
N THR A 75 8.35 1.11 -8.79
CA THR A 75 7.51 1.01 -7.59
C THR A 75 6.08 1.43 -7.91
N ASN A 76 5.11 0.84 -7.25
CA ASN A 76 3.66 1.17 -7.29
C ASN A 76 3.17 1.61 -8.69
N THR A 77 2.86 2.89 -8.93
CA THR A 77 2.31 3.41 -10.19
C THR A 77 3.09 3.00 -11.43
N LYS A 78 4.45 2.91 -11.34
CA LYS A 78 5.27 2.47 -12.48
C LYS A 78 5.08 0.99 -12.75
N GLU A 79 5.09 0.16 -11.71
CA GLU A 79 4.85 -1.27 -11.85
C GLU A 79 3.44 -1.52 -12.36
N TYR A 80 2.43 -0.85 -11.79
CA TYR A 80 1.02 -1.04 -12.22
C TYR A 80 0.79 -0.63 -13.67
N THR A 81 1.43 0.44 -14.14
CA THR A 81 1.37 0.80 -15.56
C THR A 81 1.93 -0.30 -16.46
N GLN A 82 3.05 -0.91 -16.07
CA GLN A 82 3.64 -2.00 -16.84
C GLN A 82 2.82 -3.28 -16.73
N LEU A 83 2.27 -3.56 -15.55
CA LEU A 83 1.43 -4.72 -15.30
C LEU A 83 0.13 -4.64 -16.11
N ASP A 84 -0.55 -3.49 -16.11
CA ASP A 84 -1.76 -3.26 -16.90
C ASP A 84 -1.46 -3.43 -18.40
N ASN A 85 -0.36 -2.84 -18.91
CA ASN A 85 0.04 -3.01 -20.31
C ASN A 85 0.33 -4.48 -20.69
N ALA A 86 0.99 -5.24 -19.82
CA ALA A 86 1.29 -6.65 -20.07
C ALA A 86 0.03 -7.52 -20.03
N ILE A 87 -0.90 -7.24 -19.12
CA ILE A 87 -2.19 -7.91 -19.02
C ILE A 87 -3.03 -7.61 -20.27
N GLU A 88 -3.14 -6.36 -20.69
CA GLU A 88 -3.89 -5.96 -21.88
C GLU A 88 -3.30 -6.55 -23.17
N ALA A 89 -1.98 -6.63 -23.25
CA ALA A 89 -1.30 -7.28 -24.38
C ALA A 89 -1.45 -8.82 -24.38
N GLY A 90 -1.93 -9.41 -23.28
CA GLY A 90 -2.03 -10.87 -23.11
C GLY A 90 -0.68 -11.59 -23.12
N SER A 91 0.41 -10.88 -22.88
CA SER A 91 1.78 -11.43 -22.88
C SER A 91 2.75 -10.56 -22.09
N GLY A 92 3.78 -11.19 -21.50
CA GLY A 92 4.84 -10.49 -20.78
C GLY A 92 4.54 -10.19 -19.32
N ALA A 93 3.33 -10.47 -18.84
CA ALA A 93 3.01 -10.37 -17.41
C ALA A 93 3.84 -11.38 -16.60
N PRO A 94 4.22 -11.06 -15.34
CA PRO A 94 4.93 -11.96 -14.46
C PRO A 94 4.03 -13.10 -13.96
N ASP A 95 4.60 -14.11 -13.32
CA ASP A 95 3.85 -15.14 -12.60
C ASP A 95 3.38 -14.62 -11.24
N VAL A 96 4.19 -13.76 -10.60
CA VAL A 96 3.93 -13.12 -9.30
C VAL A 96 4.23 -11.63 -9.41
N ALA A 97 3.40 -10.79 -8.79
CA ALA A 97 3.65 -9.36 -8.65
C ALA A 97 3.57 -8.93 -7.17
N GLN A 98 4.38 -7.95 -6.80
CA GLN A 98 4.19 -7.19 -5.57
C GLN A 98 3.01 -6.23 -5.79
N VAL A 99 1.99 -6.33 -4.95
CA VAL A 99 0.78 -5.52 -5.05
C VAL A 99 0.50 -4.88 -3.70
N GLU A 100 0.48 -3.55 -3.65
CA GLU A 100 0.08 -2.83 -2.45
C GLU A 100 -1.38 -3.08 -2.12
N TYR A 101 -1.71 -2.99 -0.84
CA TYR A 101 -3.04 -3.31 -0.34
C TYR A 101 -4.16 -2.53 -1.03
N TYR A 102 -3.96 -1.25 -1.30
CA TYR A 102 -4.95 -0.43 -1.98
C TYR A 102 -5.24 -0.87 -3.43
N ALA A 103 -4.30 -1.57 -4.07
CA ALA A 103 -4.45 -2.00 -5.45
C ALA A 103 -5.08 -3.40 -5.57
N ILE A 104 -5.10 -4.20 -4.50
CA ILE A 104 -5.69 -5.55 -4.50
C ILE A 104 -7.13 -5.56 -5.05
N PRO A 105 -8.07 -4.71 -4.57
CA PRO A 105 -9.44 -4.72 -5.07
C PRO A 105 -9.54 -4.50 -6.58
N GLN A 106 -8.70 -3.61 -7.15
CA GLN A 106 -8.71 -3.28 -8.58
C GLN A 106 -8.30 -4.47 -9.45
N TYR A 107 -7.27 -5.19 -9.06
CA TYR A 107 -6.80 -6.35 -9.81
C TYR A 107 -7.67 -7.59 -9.57
N ALA A 108 -8.20 -7.75 -8.36
CA ALA A 108 -9.10 -8.84 -8.00
C ALA A 108 -10.42 -8.78 -8.77
N ILE A 109 -11.06 -7.61 -8.83
CA ILE A 109 -12.37 -7.48 -9.50
C ILE A 109 -12.28 -7.67 -11.02
N LYS A 110 -11.14 -7.32 -11.62
CA LYS A 110 -10.86 -7.56 -13.04
C LYS A 110 -10.50 -9.03 -13.34
N GLY A 111 -10.40 -9.88 -12.31
CA GLY A 111 -9.98 -11.28 -12.46
C GLY A 111 -8.50 -11.42 -12.86
N ASN A 112 -7.67 -10.44 -12.55
CA ASN A 112 -6.23 -10.44 -12.89
C ASN A 112 -5.38 -11.16 -11.85
N LEU A 113 -5.89 -11.33 -10.62
CA LEU A 113 -5.24 -12.08 -9.55
C LEU A 113 -5.88 -13.44 -9.36
N LEU A 114 -5.09 -14.43 -9.00
CA LEU A 114 -5.56 -15.76 -8.65
C LEU A 114 -6.23 -15.72 -7.28
N ASP A 115 -7.46 -16.26 -7.19
CA ASP A 115 -8.12 -16.56 -5.93
C ASP A 115 -7.37 -17.71 -5.23
N ILE A 116 -6.77 -17.42 -4.07
CA ILE A 116 -6.00 -18.38 -3.28
C ILE A 116 -6.70 -18.79 -1.98
N THR A 117 -7.99 -18.47 -1.83
CA THR A 117 -8.77 -18.68 -0.60
C THR A 117 -8.66 -20.12 -0.08
N ASP A 118 -8.79 -21.11 -0.96
CA ASP A 118 -8.75 -22.53 -0.60
C ASP A 118 -7.36 -22.98 -0.07
N LYS A 119 -6.31 -22.21 -0.35
CA LYS A 119 -4.92 -22.51 0.05
C LYS A 119 -4.54 -21.84 1.38
N THR A 120 -5.37 -20.93 1.93
CA THR A 120 -5.02 -20.04 3.04
C THR A 120 -5.81 -20.29 4.32
N SER A 121 -6.36 -21.50 4.47
CA SER A 121 -7.09 -21.86 5.70
C SER A 121 -6.20 -21.74 6.94
N GLY A 122 -6.65 -20.95 7.94
CA GLY A 122 -5.91 -20.74 9.19
C GLY A 122 -4.82 -19.65 9.12
N TYR A 123 -4.59 -19.00 7.96
CA TYR A 123 -3.56 -17.96 7.82
C TYR A 123 -3.90 -16.66 8.55
N SER A 124 -5.17 -16.41 8.87
CA SER A 124 -5.59 -15.27 9.71
C SER A 124 -4.93 -15.25 11.09
N ASP A 125 -4.57 -16.42 11.62
CA ASP A 125 -3.92 -16.50 12.93
C ASP A 125 -2.43 -16.14 12.88
N PHE A 126 -1.82 -16.27 11.71
CA PHE A 126 -0.42 -15.95 11.47
C PHE A 126 -0.19 -14.44 11.31
N TYR A 127 -1.05 -13.76 10.55
CA TYR A 127 -0.90 -12.33 10.24
C TYR A 127 -1.57 -11.42 11.25
N THR A 128 -1.13 -10.16 11.32
CA THR A 128 -1.87 -9.09 12.00
C THR A 128 -3.17 -8.76 11.26
N PRO A 129 -4.19 -8.24 11.95
CA PRO A 129 -5.53 -8.04 11.37
C PRO A 129 -5.58 -7.13 10.14
N GLY A 130 -4.86 -6.00 10.17
CA GLY A 130 -4.85 -5.02 9.08
C GLY A 130 -4.35 -5.61 7.75
N PRO A 131 -3.10 -6.10 7.68
CA PRO A 131 -2.55 -6.76 6.48
C PRO A 131 -3.40 -7.92 5.98
N TRP A 132 -3.91 -8.76 6.90
CA TRP A 132 -4.74 -9.89 6.50
C TRP A 132 -6.08 -9.46 5.89
N ALA A 133 -6.72 -8.42 6.44
CA ALA A 133 -7.94 -7.86 5.86
C ALA A 133 -7.67 -7.24 4.48
N SER A 134 -6.52 -6.59 4.31
CA SER A 134 -6.16 -5.83 3.11
C SER A 134 -5.83 -6.67 1.87
N VAL A 135 -5.54 -7.97 2.03
CA VAL A 135 -5.37 -8.90 0.90
C VAL A 135 -6.67 -9.59 0.48
N GLN A 136 -7.78 -9.22 1.12
CA GLN A 136 -9.09 -9.81 0.86
C GLN A 136 -9.99 -8.83 0.09
N PHE A 137 -10.73 -9.36 -0.86
CA PHE A 137 -11.75 -8.63 -1.59
C PHE A 137 -12.94 -9.54 -1.87
N ALA A 138 -14.17 -9.04 -1.63
CA ALA A 138 -15.41 -9.79 -1.83
C ALA A 138 -15.40 -11.20 -1.16
N GLY A 139 -14.82 -11.29 0.05
CA GLY A 139 -14.75 -12.54 0.82
C GLY A 139 -13.71 -13.56 0.33
N LYS A 140 -12.82 -13.17 -0.56
CA LYS A 140 -11.77 -14.02 -1.14
C LYS A 140 -10.38 -13.44 -0.87
N VAL A 141 -9.36 -14.30 -0.84
CA VAL A 141 -7.96 -13.95 -0.62
C VAL A 141 -7.22 -13.92 -1.95
N TYR A 142 -6.49 -12.82 -2.25
CA TYR A 142 -5.83 -12.60 -3.53
C TYR A 142 -4.31 -12.41 -3.44
N GLY A 143 -3.75 -12.35 -2.24
CA GLY A 143 -2.32 -12.24 -2.00
C GLY A 143 -1.95 -12.71 -0.62
N LEU A 144 -0.65 -12.85 -0.35
CA LEU A 144 -0.14 -13.06 1.01
C LEU A 144 0.56 -11.78 1.47
N PRO A 145 0.20 -11.25 2.66
CA PRO A 145 0.83 -10.06 3.21
C PRO A 145 2.34 -10.18 3.26
N MET A 146 3.03 -9.17 2.78
CA MET A 146 4.48 -9.14 2.75
C MET A 146 5.03 -8.32 3.91
N ASP A 147 4.47 -7.15 4.13
CA ASP A 147 4.83 -6.22 5.20
C ASP A 147 3.57 -5.60 5.80
N SER A 148 3.75 -4.80 6.83
CA SER A 148 2.70 -3.98 7.41
C SER A 148 3.19 -2.53 7.47
N GLY A 149 2.30 -1.58 7.27
CA GLY A 149 2.59 -0.16 7.33
C GLY A 149 1.83 0.57 8.42
N PRO A 150 1.78 0.05 9.69
CA PRO A 150 1.07 0.77 10.74
C PRO A 150 1.62 2.17 10.85
N MET A 151 0.74 3.17 10.94
CA MET A 151 1.19 4.54 11.05
C MET A 151 1.86 4.79 12.40
N ALA A 152 2.92 5.59 12.37
CA ALA A 152 3.59 6.06 13.56
C ALA A 152 3.97 7.55 13.43
N PHE A 153 4.13 8.18 14.56
CA PHE A 153 4.56 9.55 14.68
C PHE A 153 6.07 9.59 14.86
N PHE A 154 6.79 9.85 13.74
CA PHE A 154 8.24 10.07 13.72
C PHE A 154 8.51 11.57 13.93
N TYR A 155 9.45 11.91 14.81
CA TYR A 155 9.74 13.31 15.11
C TYR A 155 11.23 13.57 15.35
N ASN A 156 11.67 14.76 14.94
CA ASN A 156 13.02 15.25 15.25
C ASN A 156 13.03 15.80 16.68
N LYS A 157 13.63 15.03 17.59
CA LYS A 157 13.67 15.35 19.02
C LYS A 157 14.32 16.70 19.30
N GLU A 158 15.38 17.07 18.56
CA GLU A 158 16.07 18.36 18.78
C GLU A 158 15.14 19.56 18.48
N VAL A 159 14.30 19.45 17.43
CA VAL A 159 13.33 20.50 17.09
C VAL A 159 12.21 20.59 18.12
N PHE A 160 11.68 19.45 18.55
CA PHE A 160 10.64 19.38 19.56
C PHE A 160 11.15 19.91 20.93
N ASP A 161 12.35 19.52 21.35
CA ASP A 161 12.99 20.05 22.57
C ASP A 161 13.18 21.58 22.48
N LYS A 162 13.65 22.09 21.33
CA LYS A 162 13.83 23.54 21.09
C LYS A 162 12.51 24.29 21.17
N ALA A 163 11.41 23.69 20.72
CA ALA A 163 10.06 24.25 20.81
C ALA A 163 9.42 24.08 22.20
N GLY A 164 10.07 23.40 23.14
CA GLY A 164 9.53 23.07 24.45
C GLY A 164 8.31 22.15 24.38
N VAL A 165 8.34 21.20 23.46
CA VAL A 165 7.27 20.23 23.20
C VAL A 165 7.76 18.83 23.52
N ASP A 166 7.03 18.10 24.35
CA ASP A 166 7.23 16.67 24.55
C ASP A 166 6.31 15.89 23.59
N ALA A 167 6.86 15.31 22.54
CA ALA A 167 6.11 14.57 21.54
C ALA A 167 5.40 13.34 22.11
N GLU A 168 5.96 12.71 23.15
CA GLU A 168 5.36 11.54 23.80
C GLU A 168 4.05 11.87 24.55
N GLN A 169 3.82 13.14 24.85
CA GLN A 169 2.57 13.62 25.47
C GLN A 169 1.50 14.02 24.46
N ILE A 170 1.83 14.05 23.19
CA ILE A 170 0.86 14.36 22.13
C ILE A 170 0.02 13.11 21.85
N LYS A 171 -1.23 13.10 22.31
CA LYS A 171 -2.18 12.00 22.14
C LYS A 171 -3.37 12.37 21.26
N THR A 172 -3.61 13.68 21.07
CA THR A 172 -4.74 14.18 20.28
C THR A 172 -4.27 15.11 19.17
N TRP A 173 -5.09 15.23 18.13
CA TRP A 173 -4.84 16.16 17.04
C TRP A 173 -4.84 17.63 17.50
N ASP A 174 -5.61 17.98 18.52
CA ASP A 174 -5.55 19.32 19.13
C ASP A 174 -4.18 19.58 19.76
N GLN A 175 -3.62 18.58 20.47
CA GLN A 175 -2.26 18.71 21.02
C GLN A 175 -1.19 18.81 19.93
N TYR A 176 -1.36 18.06 18.83
CA TYR A 176 -0.47 18.16 17.66
C TYR A 176 -0.55 19.54 17.01
N TYR A 177 -1.75 20.11 16.88
CA TYR A 177 -1.93 21.47 16.39
C TYR A 177 -1.25 22.50 17.30
N ASP A 178 -1.36 22.37 18.63
CA ASP A 178 -0.66 23.25 19.56
C ASP A 178 0.85 23.09 19.47
N ALA A 179 1.36 21.89 19.23
CA ALA A 179 2.77 21.63 18.95
C ALA A 179 3.20 22.29 17.63
N ALA A 180 2.38 22.22 16.58
CA ALA A 180 2.65 22.84 15.29
C ALA A 180 2.88 24.37 15.42
N LYS A 181 2.03 25.06 16.18
CA LYS A 181 2.21 26.49 16.46
C LYS A 181 3.52 26.81 17.19
N LYS A 182 3.90 25.99 18.19
CA LYS A 182 5.15 26.18 18.91
C LYS A 182 6.37 25.94 18.03
N ILE A 183 6.32 24.93 17.17
CA ILE A 183 7.39 24.63 16.22
C ILE A 183 7.52 25.75 15.17
N HIS A 184 6.41 26.22 14.60
CA HIS A 184 6.42 27.33 13.65
C HIS A 184 6.92 28.65 14.26
N ALA A 185 6.69 28.86 15.57
CA ALA A 185 7.22 30.02 16.31
C ALA A 185 8.77 30.02 16.46
N LEU A 186 9.47 28.92 16.13
CA LEU A 186 10.92 28.89 16.06
C LEU A 186 11.50 29.67 14.88
N GLY A 187 10.68 29.93 13.86
CA GLY A 187 11.01 30.66 12.63
C GLY A 187 10.17 30.24 11.45
N ASP A 188 10.05 31.11 10.44
CA ASP A 188 9.16 30.93 9.28
C ASP A 188 9.45 29.67 8.44
N ASN A 189 10.62 29.05 8.62
CA ASN A 189 11.01 27.82 7.91
C ASN A 189 10.82 26.55 8.74
N TYR A 190 10.23 26.62 9.94
CA TYR A 190 9.95 25.45 10.75
C TYR A 190 8.50 25.04 10.60
N TYR A 191 8.29 23.83 10.12
CA TYR A 191 6.97 23.23 9.94
C TYR A 191 6.85 21.94 10.73
N ILE A 192 5.67 21.69 11.27
CA ILE A 192 5.46 20.44 12.01
C ILE A 192 5.62 19.21 11.10
N THR A 193 5.17 19.31 9.86
CA THR A 193 5.36 18.30 8.79
C THR A 193 5.20 18.97 7.42
N SER A 194 5.41 18.21 6.35
CA SER A 194 5.14 18.60 4.99
C SER A 194 4.00 17.78 4.39
N ASP A 195 3.15 18.42 3.60
CA ASP A 195 2.14 17.75 2.79
C ASP A 195 1.79 18.62 1.57
N THR A 196 2.02 18.08 0.38
CA THR A 196 1.71 18.72 -0.90
C THR A 196 0.45 18.14 -1.56
N GLY A 197 -0.29 17.31 -0.84
CA GLY A 197 -1.47 16.59 -1.32
C GLY A 197 -1.17 15.17 -1.76
N ASP A 198 -0.90 14.28 -0.82
CA ASP A 198 -0.71 12.85 -1.06
C ASP A 198 -1.99 12.06 -0.77
N ALA A 199 -2.48 11.32 -1.79
CA ALA A 199 -3.70 10.53 -1.67
C ALA A 199 -3.56 9.37 -0.67
N GLY A 200 -2.40 8.72 -0.60
CA GLY A 200 -2.15 7.64 0.34
C GLY A 200 -2.13 8.13 1.78
N PHE A 201 -1.58 9.31 2.01
CA PHE A 201 -1.65 9.98 3.31
C PHE A 201 -3.09 10.36 3.68
N PHE A 202 -3.86 10.91 2.75
CA PHE A 202 -5.28 11.21 2.96
C PHE A 202 -6.07 9.97 3.37
N ASP A 203 -5.91 8.86 2.65
CA ASP A 203 -6.57 7.58 2.99
C ASP A 203 -6.20 7.13 4.40
N SER A 204 -4.91 7.14 4.73
CA SER A 204 -4.40 6.70 6.02
C SER A 204 -4.93 7.53 7.19
N MET A 205 -4.96 8.86 7.04
CA MET A 205 -5.44 9.78 8.08
C MET A 205 -6.96 9.74 8.24
N THR A 206 -7.70 9.56 7.15
CA THR A 206 -9.16 9.36 7.23
C THR A 206 -9.50 8.00 7.85
N TRP A 207 -8.75 6.95 7.50
CA TRP A 207 -8.84 5.65 8.15
C TRP A 207 -8.57 5.75 9.66
N LEU A 208 -7.49 6.44 10.06
CA LEU A 208 -7.15 6.72 11.46
C LEU A 208 -8.29 7.45 12.20
N ALA A 209 -9.03 8.32 11.51
CA ALA A 209 -10.22 9.00 12.03
C ALA A 209 -11.48 8.12 12.06
N GLY A 210 -11.38 6.84 11.73
CA GLY A 210 -12.50 5.89 11.71
C GLY A 210 -13.45 6.07 10.53
N ALA A 211 -12.98 6.69 9.43
CA ALA A 211 -13.76 6.85 8.21
C ALA A 211 -14.04 5.50 7.53
N LYS A 212 -15.19 5.42 6.86
CA LYS A 212 -15.59 4.30 5.99
C LYS A 212 -16.21 4.86 4.71
N PRO A 213 -15.46 5.69 3.95
CA PRO A 213 -16.02 6.42 2.81
C PRO A 213 -16.31 5.50 1.62
N PHE A 214 -15.66 4.35 1.57
CA PHE A 214 -15.74 3.40 0.48
C PHE A 214 -16.28 2.07 0.97
N GLN A 215 -17.20 1.50 0.21
CA GLN A 215 -17.72 0.16 0.44
C GLN A 215 -17.99 -0.51 -0.90
N THR A 216 -17.71 -1.80 -0.99
CA THR A 216 -18.03 -2.62 -2.16
C THR A 216 -18.88 -3.79 -1.72
N SER A 217 -19.98 -4.07 -2.46
CA SER A 217 -20.84 -5.22 -2.20
C SER A 217 -20.07 -6.54 -2.34
N SER A 218 -20.55 -7.60 -1.68
CA SER A 218 -19.89 -8.91 -1.70
C SER A 218 -19.78 -9.55 -3.09
N ASP A 219 -20.63 -9.13 -4.04
CA ASP A 219 -20.56 -9.57 -5.44
C ASP A 219 -19.74 -8.61 -6.33
N GLY A 220 -19.24 -7.50 -5.76
CA GLY A 220 -18.44 -6.51 -6.46
C GLY A 220 -19.22 -5.55 -7.36
N SER A 221 -20.57 -5.64 -7.44
CA SER A 221 -21.37 -4.88 -8.41
C SER A 221 -21.75 -3.48 -7.96
N GLU A 222 -21.85 -3.26 -6.65
CA GLU A 222 -22.21 -1.96 -6.06
C GLU A 222 -21.01 -1.35 -5.32
N VAL A 223 -20.82 -0.05 -5.51
CA VAL A 223 -19.77 0.72 -4.84
C VAL A 223 -20.39 1.94 -4.17
N THR A 224 -20.07 2.16 -2.90
CA THR A 224 -20.40 3.39 -2.19
C THR A 224 -19.19 4.32 -2.20
N VAL A 225 -19.41 5.60 -2.54
CA VAL A 225 -18.42 6.67 -2.44
C VAL A 225 -19.04 7.81 -1.65
N ASN A 226 -18.69 7.91 -0.36
CA ASN A 226 -19.30 8.85 0.58
C ASN A 226 -18.22 9.63 1.35
N LEU A 227 -17.45 10.45 0.65
CA LEU A 227 -16.41 11.28 1.25
C LEU A 227 -16.98 12.52 1.96
N THR A 228 -18.03 13.13 1.39
CA THR A 228 -18.55 14.41 1.90
C THR A 228 -19.40 14.30 3.15
N GLU A 229 -20.01 13.13 3.41
CA GLU A 229 -20.88 12.94 4.58
C GLU A 229 -20.24 12.03 5.66
N ASP A 230 -19.15 11.35 5.32
CA ASP A 230 -18.43 10.50 6.28
C ASP A 230 -17.83 11.33 7.42
N LYS A 231 -18.06 10.88 8.65
CA LYS A 231 -17.62 11.62 9.85
C LYS A 231 -16.10 11.64 10.01
N GLY A 232 -15.43 10.53 9.72
CA GLY A 232 -13.97 10.44 9.83
C GLY A 232 -13.30 11.32 8.80
N VAL A 233 -13.79 11.34 7.55
CA VAL A 233 -13.34 12.26 6.52
C VAL A 233 -13.51 13.71 6.94
N LYS A 234 -14.69 14.10 7.46
CA LYS A 234 -14.93 15.46 7.97
C LYS A 234 -13.98 15.81 9.12
N THR A 235 -13.81 14.91 10.06
CA THR A 235 -12.92 15.12 11.22
C THR A 235 -11.47 15.39 10.79
N PHE A 236 -10.95 14.59 9.86
CA PHE A 236 -9.61 14.82 9.33
C PHE A 236 -9.53 16.11 8.51
N THR A 237 -10.51 16.35 7.65
CA THR A 237 -10.54 17.52 6.77
C THR A 237 -10.55 18.83 7.56
N ASP A 238 -11.37 18.90 8.61
CA ASP A 238 -11.45 20.08 9.48
C ASP A 238 -10.13 20.33 10.21
N PHE A 239 -9.51 19.27 10.72
CA PHE A 239 -8.21 19.34 11.38
C PHE A 239 -7.11 19.79 10.45
N TRP A 240 -7.00 19.16 9.26
CA TRP A 240 -5.92 19.45 8.30
C TRP A 240 -6.09 20.83 7.66
N GLN A 241 -7.34 21.24 7.38
CA GLN A 241 -7.63 22.59 6.87
C GLN A 241 -7.16 23.67 7.84
N LYS A 242 -7.30 23.46 9.15
CA LYS A 242 -6.83 24.40 10.17
C LYS A 242 -5.31 24.58 10.14
N LEU A 243 -4.56 23.49 9.96
CA LEU A 243 -3.10 23.55 9.80
C LEU A 243 -2.69 24.27 8.52
N LEU A 244 -3.41 24.02 7.42
CA LEU A 244 -3.19 24.70 6.13
C LEU A 244 -3.49 26.19 6.22
N ASP A 245 -4.63 26.58 6.79
CA ASP A 245 -5.06 27.98 6.90
C ASP A 245 -4.09 28.84 7.72
N GLU A 246 -3.41 28.25 8.70
CA GLU A 246 -2.44 28.93 9.55
C GLU A 246 -0.99 28.78 9.06
N GLY A 247 -0.76 28.11 7.90
CA GLY A 247 0.57 27.94 7.32
C GLY A 247 1.52 27.09 8.17
N LEU A 248 0.99 26.13 8.92
CA LEU A 248 1.76 25.28 9.83
C LEU A 248 2.37 24.05 9.16
N LEU A 249 2.02 23.82 7.88
CA LEU A 249 2.53 22.73 7.05
C LEU A 249 3.43 23.29 5.94
N ASP A 250 4.50 22.59 5.61
CA ASP A 250 5.23 22.83 4.36
C ASP A 250 4.46 22.22 3.19
N THR A 251 3.82 23.07 2.39
CA THR A 251 3.05 22.66 1.22
C THR A 251 3.81 22.83 -0.10
N LYS A 252 5.12 23.08 -0.03
CA LYS A 252 5.97 23.40 -1.20
C LYS A 252 6.98 22.31 -1.50
N THR A 253 7.50 21.66 -0.46
CA THR A 253 8.50 20.62 -0.60
C THR A 253 7.82 19.30 -0.92
N ALA A 254 7.99 18.84 -2.17
CA ALA A 254 7.40 17.58 -2.63
C ALA A 254 7.94 16.39 -1.83
N GLY A 255 7.05 15.54 -1.37
CA GLY A 255 7.41 14.29 -0.70
C GLY A 255 8.38 13.44 -1.56
N TRP A 256 9.29 12.73 -0.91
CA TRP A 256 10.29 11.86 -1.56
C TRP A 256 11.36 12.58 -2.40
N SER A 257 11.39 13.91 -2.41
CA SER A 257 12.46 14.68 -3.03
C SER A 257 13.70 14.76 -2.14
N GLU A 258 14.86 15.09 -2.74
CA GLU A 258 16.09 15.36 -1.97
C GLU A 258 15.88 16.50 -0.96
N ASP A 259 15.14 17.55 -1.35
CA ASP A 259 14.81 18.69 -0.46
C ASP A 259 13.94 18.27 0.72
N TRP A 260 13.06 17.29 0.53
CA TRP A 260 12.24 16.73 1.60
C TRP A 260 13.08 16.01 2.66
N PHE A 261 13.97 15.11 2.23
CA PHE A 261 14.89 14.44 3.12
C PHE A 261 15.87 15.42 3.79
N LYS A 262 16.35 16.41 3.04
CA LYS A 262 17.17 17.49 3.59
C LYS A 262 16.42 18.29 4.67
N GLY A 263 15.14 18.60 4.48
CA GLY A 263 14.30 19.26 5.47
C GLY A 263 14.19 18.49 6.78
N MET A 264 14.19 17.16 6.72
CA MET A 264 14.22 16.31 7.92
C MET A 264 15.59 16.38 8.65
N VAL A 265 16.67 16.41 7.90
CA VAL A 265 18.05 16.54 8.45
C VAL A 265 18.23 17.89 9.11
N ASP A 266 17.81 18.96 8.42
CA ASP A 266 17.96 20.37 8.88
C ASP A 266 16.93 20.73 9.97
N GLY A 267 15.88 19.91 10.16
CA GLY A 267 14.82 20.14 11.12
C GLY A 267 13.74 21.14 10.68
N THR A 268 13.75 21.56 9.41
CA THR A 268 12.66 22.42 8.84
C THR A 268 11.35 21.63 8.71
N ILE A 269 11.44 20.30 8.52
CA ILE A 269 10.33 19.35 8.62
C ILE A 269 10.53 18.59 9.92
N ALA A 270 9.74 18.93 10.94
CA ALA A 270 9.98 18.48 12.31
C ALA A 270 9.43 17.06 12.60
N SER A 271 8.45 16.60 11.84
CA SER A 271 7.84 15.28 12.06
C SER A 271 7.22 14.70 10.80
N LEU A 272 6.90 13.41 10.87
CA LEU A 272 6.18 12.66 9.85
C LEU A 272 5.12 11.78 10.52
N PHE A 273 3.96 11.72 9.90
CA PHE A 273 2.98 10.65 10.11
C PHE A 273 3.08 9.69 8.94
N THR A 274 3.61 8.50 9.16
CA THR A 274 3.89 7.56 8.05
C THR A 274 3.99 6.12 8.55
N GLY A 275 4.11 5.17 7.63
CA GLY A 275 4.15 3.74 7.95
C GLY A 275 5.47 3.25 8.54
N ALA A 276 5.42 2.09 9.17
CA ALA A 276 6.55 1.43 9.85
C ALA A 276 7.72 1.03 8.92
N TRP A 277 7.58 1.18 7.62
CA TRP A 277 8.64 1.01 6.62
C TRP A 277 9.59 2.21 6.51
N MET A 278 9.27 3.35 7.14
CA MET A 278 10.04 4.60 7.06
C MET A 278 11.46 4.53 7.66
N PRO A 279 11.76 3.76 8.71
CA PRO A 279 13.11 3.73 9.31
C PRO A 279 14.24 3.49 8.31
N ALA A 280 14.09 2.51 7.41
CA ALA A 280 15.10 2.22 6.39
C ALA A 280 15.27 3.39 5.39
N ASN A 281 14.17 4.06 5.01
CA ASN A 281 14.22 5.22 4.12
C ASN A 281 14.92 6.42 4.77
N LEU A 282 14.70 6.65 6.06
CA LEU A 282 15.39 7.68 6.81
C LEU A 282 16.89 7.39 6.91
N ALA A 283 17.29 6.17 7.25
CA ALA A 283 18.68 5.77 7.34
C ALA A 283 19.43 5.90 6.00
N ASN A 284 18.73 5.71 4.88
CA ASN A 284 19.30 5.79 3.54
C ASN A 284 19.31 7.21 2.96
N SER A 285 18.20 7.93 3.07
CA SER A 285 18.01 9.18 2.34
C SER A 285 18.17 10.43 3.22
N ALA A 286 18.11 10.28 4.53
CA ALA A 286 18.32 11.34 5.53
C ALA A 286 19.39 10.94 6.56
N ALA A 287 20.47 10.33 6.12
CA ALA A 287 21.51 9.72 6.98
C ALA A 287 22.08 10.69 8.03
N ASP A 288 22.27 11.97 7.69
CA ASP A 288 22.78 13.01 8.60
C ASP A 288 21.78 13.39 9.73
N GLY A 289 20.57 12.85 9.68
CA GLY A 289 19.55 12.91 10.72
C GLY A 289 19.70 11.84 11.81
N ALA A 290 20.67 10.92 11.66
CA ALA A 290 20.89 9.84 12.62
C ALA A 290 21.07 10.35 14.06
N GLY A 291 20.44 9.69 15.01
CA GLY A 291 20.44 10.05 16.44
C GLY A 291 19.44 11.13 16.84
N LYS A 292 18.96 11.95 15.89
CA LYS A 292 18.04 13.08 16.17
C LYS A 292 16.56 12.69 16.20
N TRP A 293 16.20 11.60 15.55
CA TRP A 293 14.79 11.16 15.39
C TRP A 293 14.36 10.21 16.50
N ARG A 294 13.06 10.21 16.76
CA ARG A 294 12.38 9.26 17.64
C ARG A 294 11.04 8.89 17.00
N VAL A 295 10.42 7.84 17.52
CA VAL A 295 9.08 7.42 17.11
C VAL A 295 8.18 7.21 18.32
N THR A 296 6.91 7.59 18.19
CA THR A 296 5.87 7.36 19.19
C THR A 296 4.56 6.98 18.50
N GLN A 297 3.53 6.65 19.28
CA GLN A 297 2.21 6.30 18.77
C GLN A 297 1.56 7.50 18.07
N MET A 298 0.74 7.21 17.06
CA MET A 298 -0.05 8.24 16.38
C MET A 298 -0.99 8.96 17.37
N PRO A 299 -1.06 10.30 17.33
CA PRO A 299 -2.17 11.01 17.92
C PRO A 299 -3.44 10.79 17.11
N THR A 300 -4.57 10.67 17.77
CA THR A 300 -5.89 10.52 17.14
C THR A 300 -6.80 11.70 17.47
N ALA A 301 -7.92 11.82 16.78
CA ALA A 301 -8.85 12.92 17.04
C ALA A 301 -9.41 12.93 18.48
N ASP A 302 -9.64 11.74 19.04
CA ASP A 302 -10.27 11.51 20.35
C ASP A 302 -9.31 10.99 21.44
N GLY A 303 -8.04 10.82 21.12
CA GLY A 303 -7.02 10.26 22.02
C GLY A 303 -7.09 8.75 22.20
N SER A 304 -7.85 8.03 21.36
CA SER A 304 -7.87 6.57 21.33
C SER A 304 -6.55 5.99 20.81
N THR A 305 -6.36 4.68 20.99
CA THR A 305 -5.19 3.96 20.49
C THR A 305 -5.41 3.38 19.09
N THR A 306 -6.56 3.63 18.44
CA THR A 306 -6.83 3.16 17.07
C THR A 306 -5.74 3.61 16.12
N ASN A 307 -5.41 2.75 15.18
CA ASN A 307 -4.40 3.03 14.15
C ASN A 307 -4.91 2.64 12.75
N SER A 308 -4.14 3.03 11.75
CA SER A 308 -4.37 2.74 10.34
C SER A 308 -3.07 2.27 9.67
N GLU A 309 -3.17 1.84 8.42
CA GLU A 309 -2.01 1.54 7.58
C GLU A 309 -1.68 2.72 6.65
N ASN A 310 -0.41 2.98 6.45
CA ASN A 310 0.10 3.81 5.38
C ASN A 310 1.03 2.98 4.51
N GLY A 311 0.57 2.58 3.33
CA GLY A 311 1.25 1.59 2.50
C GLY A 311 1.02 0.15 2.98
N GLY A 312 2.02 -0.68 2.76
CA GLY A 312 1.96 -2.13 2.94
C GLY A 312 1.61 -2.85 1.64
N SER A 313 2.26 -4.00 1.46
CA SER A 313 2.22 -4.76 0.22
C SER A 313 1.97 -6.24 0.46
N SER A 314 1.61 -6.91 -0.62
CA SER A 314 1.50 -8.36 -0.71
C SER A 314 2.28 -8.89 -1.90
N LEU A 315 2.54 -10.20 -1.92
CA LEU A 315 2.83 -10.90 -3.16
C LEU A 315 1.55 -11.60 -3.64
N ALA A 316 1.19 -11.37 -4.89
CA ALA A 316 0.00 -11.92 -5.51
C ALA A 316 0.34 -12.72 -6.77
N VAL A 317 -0.35 -13.83 -6.99
CA VAL A 317 -0.20 -14.67 -8.19
C VAL A 317 -1.10 -14.11 -9.28
N LEU A 318 -0.56 -13.92 -10.50
CA LEU A 318 -1.36 -13.48 -11.65
C LEU A 318 -2.25 -14.62 -12.17
N ALA A 319 -3.53 -14.33 -12.41
CA ALA A 319 -4.48 -15.32 -12.94
C ALA A 319 -4.10 -15.83 -14.34
N SER A 320 -3.31 -15.06 -15.10
CA SER A 320 -2.84 -15.42 -16.44
C SER A 320 -1.68 -16.42 -16.44
N THR A 321 -1.02 -16.66 -15.29
CA THR A 321 0.12 -17.58 -15.23
C THR A 321 -0.26 -19.02 -15.57
N LYS A 322 0.68 -19.74 -16.19
CA LYS A 322 0.58 -21.19 -16.42
C LYS A 322 1.34 -22.00 -15.37
N LYS A 323 1.89 -21.31 -14.34
CA LYS A 323 2.76 -21.87 -13.29
C LYS A 323 2.19 -21.57 -11.90
N ALA A 324 0.86 -21.69 -11.77
CA ALA A 324 0.13 -21.23 -10.58
C ALA A 324 0.60 -21.89 -9.27
N ASP A 325 0.89 -23.19 -9.28
CA ASP A 325 1.36 -23.90 -8.08
C ASP A 325 2.79 -23.49 -7.69
N ALA A 326 3.70 -23.33 -8.66
CA ALA A 326 5.06 -22.86 -8.39
C ALA A 326 5.08 -21.39 -7.94
N ALA A 327 4.25 -20.54 -8.52
CA ALA A 327 4.06 -19.15 -8.12
C ALA A 327 3.51 -19.06 -6.70
N TYR A 328 2.48 -19.85 -6.36
CA TYR A 328 1.94 -19.92 -5.01
C TYR A 328 2.98 -20.41 -4.00
N GLN A 329 3.74 -21.46 -4.34
CA GLN A 329 4.81 -21.97 -3.49
C GLN A 329 5.86 -20.91 -3.16
N PHE A 330 6.16 -20.01 -4.11
CA PHE A 330 7.07 -18.89 -3.88
C PHE A 330 6.49 -17.85 -2.91
N ILE A 331 5.24 -17.41 -3.13
CA ILE A 331 4.63 -16.40 -2.24
C ILE A 331 4.42 -16.95 -0.83
N GLU A 332 4.07 -18.22 -0.70
CA GLU A 332 3.96 -18.91 0.59
C GLU A 332 5.32 -18.98 1.29
N TYR A 333 6.38 -19.40 0.59
CA TYR A 333 7.74 -19.41 1.13
C TYR A 333 8.18 -18.03 1.61
N ALA A 334 7.94 -17.00 0.80
CA ALA A 334 8.39 -15.64 1.06
C ALA A 334 7.65 -14.98 2.22
N ASN A 335 6.33 -15.21 2.35
CA ASN A 335 5.45 -14.41 3.21
C ASN A 335 4.77 -15.20 4.34
N HIS A 336 4.84 -16.54 4.33
CA HIS A 336 4.26 -17.39 5.38
C HIS A 336 5.24 -18.49 5.86
N GLY A 337 6.34 -18.69 5.14
CA GLY A 337 7.36 -19.71 5.42
C GLY A 337 8.71 -19.14 5.83
N ASP A 338 9.79 -19.88 5.54
CA ASP A 338 11.17 -19.57 5.97
C ASP A 338 11.67 -18.22 5.46
N GLY A 339 11.12 -17.71 4.35
CA GLY A 339 11.48 -16.42 3.76
C GLY A 339 11.13 -15.22 4.62
N VAL A 340 10.16 -15.35 5.53
CA VAL A 340 9.78 -14.28 6.48
C VAL A 340 10.98 -13.88 7.34
N ALA A 341 11.67 -14.85 7.94
CA ALA A 341 12.84 -14.58 8.77
C ALA A 341 13.98 -13.89 7.97
N THR A 342 14.18 -14.30 6.70
CA THR A 342 15.16 -13.66 5.80
C THR A 342 14.81 -12.19 5.55
N ARG A 343 13.54 -11.88 5.33
CA ARG A 343 13.08 -10.50 5.07
C ARG A 343 13.22 -9.62 6.31
N VAL A 344 12.78 -10.11 7.47
CA VAL A 344 12.88 -9.38 8.75
C VAL A 344 14.35 -9.13 9.12
N ALA A 345 15.24 -10.11 8.94
CA ALA A 345 16.67 -9.93 9.13
C ALA A 345 17.28 -8.91 8.15
N GLY A 346 16.69 -8.75 6.97
CA GLY A 346 17.04 -7.73 5.98
C GLY A 346 16.49 -6.34 6.26
N GLY A 347 15.71 -6.15 7.34
CA GLY A 347 15.16 -4.86 7.75
C GLY A 347 13.71 -4.59 7.31
N ALA A 348 13.03 -5.56 6.69
CA ALA A 348 11.60 -5.42 6.37
C ALA A 348 10.76 -5.44 7.66
N PHE A 349 9.74 -4.57 7.73
CA PHE A 349 8.78 -4.62 8.82
C PHE A 349 7.81 -5.81 8.58
N PRO A 350 7.66 -6.73 9.55
CA PRO A 350 6.87 -7.94 9.32
C PRO A 350 5.37 -7.67 9.27
N ALA A 351 4.62 -8.55 8.59
CA ALA A 351 3.17 -8.63 8.65
C ALA A 351 2.70 -9.73 9.62
N ASP A 352 3.60 -10.61 10.07
CA ASP A 352 3.28 -11.73 10.95
C ASP A 352 3.46 -11.40 12.43
N LYS A 353 2.54 -11.95 13.26
CA LYS A 353 2.53 -11.73 14.71
C LYS A 353 3.79 -12.23 15.40
N ALA A 354 4.27 -13.43 15.02
CA ALA A 354 5.39 -14.06 15.72
C ALA A 354 6.69 -13.26 15.56
N SER A 355 6.95 -12.72 14.37
CA SER A 355 8.11 -11.83 14.15
C SER A 355 7.99 -10.54 14.95
N MET A 356 6.80 -9.90 14.94
CA MET A 356 6.57 -8.65 15.69
C MET A 356 6.68 -8.84 17.20
N GLU A 357 6.23 -9.98 17.72
CA GLU A 357 6.28 -10.29 19.15
C GLU A 357 7.66 -10.75 19.63
N SER A 358 8.57 -11.09 18.72
CA SER A 358 9.88 -11.60 19.09
C SER A 358 10.73 -10.57 19.82
N ASP A 359 11.42 -11.02 20.87
CA ASP A 359 12.34 -10.17 21.65
C ASP A 359 13.46 -9.58 20.77
N SER A 360 13.93 -10.33 19.78
CA SER A 360 14.97 -9.87 18.85
C SER A 360 14.50 -8.68 18.02
N PHE A 361 13.25 -8.69 17.55
CA PHE A 361 12.67 -7.59 16.79
C PHE A 361 12.38 -6.38 17.68
N LYS A 362 11.67 -6.56 18.79
CA LYS A 362 11.30 -5.48 19.72
C LYS A 362 12.49 -4.78 20.34
N ASN A 363 13.57 -5.50 20.63
CA ASN A 363 14.79 -4.92 21.25
C ASN A 363 15.75 -4.28 20.25
N THR A 364 15.43 -4.27 18.95
CA THR A 364 16.27 -3.63 17.93
C THR A 364 16.31 -2.12 18.15
N THR A 365 17.52 -1.55 18.19
CA THR A 365 17.80 -0.11 18.36
C THR A 365 18.46 0.50 17.14
N THR A 366 18.88 -0.32 16.19
CA THR A 366 19.54 0.12 14.95
C THR A 366 18.72 -0.19 13.73
N VAL A 367 18.90 0.60 12.68
CA VAL A 367 18.25 0.42 11.38
C VAL A 367 19.29 -0.05 10.37
N LYS A 368 18.97 -1.02 9.53
CA LYS A 368 19.81 -1.42 8.41
C LYS A 368 19.74 -0.38 7.29
N ASN A 369 20.89 0.14 6.86
CA ASN A 369 20.99 0.96 5.67
C ASN A 369 21.13 0.08 4.39
N ALA A 370 21.18 0.71 3.21
CA ALA A 370 21.31 0.02 1.92
C ALA A 370 22.60 -0.80 1.78
N ASP A 371 23.65 -0.44 2.51
CA ASP A 371 24.95 -1.13 2.54
C ASP A 371 24.95 -2.31 3.53
N GLY A 372 23.84 -2.52 4.26
CA GLY A 372 23.66 -3.56 5.28
C GLY A 372 24.29 -3.22 6.63
N GLU A 373 24.70 -1.97 6.84
CA GLU A 373 25.28 -1.49 8.10
C GLU A 373 24.17 -1.14 9.10
N ASP A 374 24.49 -1.34 10.40
CA ASP A 374 23.60 -0.96 11.50
C ASP A 374 23.79 0.51 11.88
N VAL A 375 22.75 1.33 11.73
CA VAL A 375 22.74 2.76 12.03
C VAL A 375 21.86 3.02 13.26
N ASP A 376 22.40 3.66 14.30
CA ASP A 376 21.60 4.17 15.43
C ASP A 376 20.86 5.45 15.01
N TYR A 377 19.77 5.27 14.24
CA TYR A 377 19.01 6.38 13.71
C TYR A 377 18.09 7.03 14.76
N PHE A 378 17.61 6.22 15.70
CA PHE A 378 16.64 6.65 16.71
C PHE A 378 17.26 6.84 18.10
N GLY A 379 18.62 7.05 18.18
CA GLY A 379 19.31 7.38 19.41
C GLY A 379 19.12 6.35 20.52
N GLY A 380 19.27 5.08 20.18
CA GLY A 380 19.14 3.94 21.09
C GLY A 380 17.71 3.56 21.46
N GLN A 381 16.68 4.18 20.86
CA GLN A 381 15.29 3.82 21.09
C GLN A 381 15.00 2.42 20.53
N LYS A 382 14.24 1.63 21.27
CA LYS A 382 13.63 0.38 20.78
C LYS A 382 12.43 0.70 19.88
N TYR A 383 12.69 1.26 18.73
CA TYR A 383 11.65 1.81 17.85
C TYR A 383 10.69 0.73 17.33
N ASN A 384 11.16 -0.51 17.14
CA ASN A 384 10.30 -1.61 16.72
C ASN A 384 9.28 -2.03 17.78
N GLU A 385 9.54 -1.80 19.07
CA GLU A 385 8.55 -2.03 20.13
C GLU A 385 7.36 -1.07 19.95
N VAL A 386 7.63 0.21 19.62
CA VAL A 386 6.60 1.21 19.33
C VAL A 386 5.82 0.84 18.07
N LEU A 387 6.51 0.43 17.01
CA LEU A 387 5.89 0.09 15.74
C LEU A 387 5.06 -1.21 15.83
N ALA A 388 5.53 -2.21 16.57
CA ALA A 388 4.77 -3.43 16.83
C ALA A 388 3.46 -3.14 17.57
N GLN A 389 3.51 -2.29 18.60
CA GLN A 389 2.31 -1.84 19.30
C GLN A 389 1.35 -1.06 18.38
N ALA A 390 1.88 -0.25 17.46
CA ALA A 390 1.08 0.44 16.46
C ALA A 390 0.33 -0.54 15.55
N ALA A 391 0.98 -1.63 15.12
CA ALA A 391 0.39 -2.67 14.26
C ALA A 391 -0.78 -3.42 14.94
N GLU A 392 -0.70 -3.65 16.25
CA GLU A 392 -1.77 -4.30 17.01
C GLU A 392 -3.08 -3.48 17.02
N ASN A 393 -2.98 -2.16 16.85
CA ASN A 393 -4.10 -1.23 16.94
C ASN A 393 -4.71 -0.86 15.57
N VAL A 394 -4.19 -1.41 14.48
CA VAL A 394 -4.73 -1.14 13.14
C VAL A 394 -6.15 -1.68 13.01
N SER A 395 -7.07 -0.80 12.67
CA SER A 395 -8.46 -1.17 12.40
C SER A 395 -8.56 -1.94 11.08
N SER A 396 -9.31 -3.03 11.05
CA SER A 396 -9.52 -3.86 9.86
C SER A 396 -10.75 -3.48 9.03
N ASP A 397 -11.40 -2.36 9.37
CA ASP A 397 -12.73 -2.00 8.84
C ASP A 397 -12.67 -1.10 7.60
N TYR A 398 -11.51 -0.59 7.22
CA TYR A 398 -11.34 0.27 6.06
C TYR A 398 -11.36 -0.54 4.76
N GLN A 399 -12.00 -0.01 3.74
CA GLN A 399 -12.01 -0.60 2.41
C GLN A 399 -11.50 0.41 1.38
N PHE A 400 -10.68 -0.08 0.44
CA PHE A 400 -10.29 0.67 -0.74
C PHE A 400 -11.28 0.45 -1.88
N LEU A 401 -11.36 1.42 -2.79
CA LEU A 401 -12.19 1.30 -3.99
C LEU A 401 -11.67 0.20 -4.94
N PRO A 402 -12.55 -0.47 -5.69
CA PRO A 402 -12.14 -1.38 -6.76
C PRO A 402 -11.48 -0.67 -7.97
N TYR A 403 -11.23 0.62 -7.85
CA TYR A 403 -10.48 1.48 -8.77
C TYR A 403 -9.60 2.49 -8.01
N GLU A 404 -9.04 2.09 -6.86
CA GLU A 404 -8.26 2.97 -5.99
C GLU A 404 -7.00 3.52 -6.66
N VAL A 405 -6.32 2.74 -7.51
CA VAL A 405 -5.17 3.22 -8.29
C VAL A 405 -5.56 4.46 -9.13
N LYS A 406 -6.74 4.42 -9.77
CA LYS A 406 -7.27 5.57 -10.49
C LYS A 406 -7.65 6.72 -9.57
N ALA A 407 -8.28 6.42 -8.44
CA ALA A 407 -8.66 7.43 -7.44
C ALA A 407 -7.44 8.23 -6.98
N ARG A 408 -6.37 7.57 -6.60
CA ARG A 408 -5.11 8.20 -6.18
C ARG A 408 -4.43 8.98 -7.31
N THR A 409 -4.46 8.45 -8.53
CA THR A 409 -3.86 9.14 -9.69
C THR A 409 -4.47 10.50 -9.94
N ILE A 410 -5.79 10.66 -9.75
CA ILE A 410 -6.48 11.93 -10.03
C ILE A 410 -6.65 12.81 -8.78
N PHE A 411 -6.22 12.38 -7.60
CA PHE A 411 -6.37 13.13 -6.35
C PHE A 411 -5.82 14.56 -6.47
N GLY A 412 -4.60 14.70 -6.98
CA GLY A 412 -3.94 15.99 -7.15
C GLY A 412 -4.67 16.95 -8.11
N ASP A 413 -5.42 16.42 -9.10
CA ASP A 413 -6.20 17.25 -10.03
C ASP A 413 -7.34 18.00 -9.32
N TYR A 414 -7.88 17.41 -8.23
CA TYR A 414 -9.01 17.96 -7.48
C TYR A 414 -8.59 18.65 -6.17
N LEU A 415 -7.60 18.12 -5.47
CA LEU A 415 -7.19 18.63 -4.15
C LEU A 415 -5.90 19.45 -4.18
N GLY A 416 -5.11 19.43 -5.25
CA GLY A 416 -3.83 20.17 -5.32
C GLY A 416 -3.97 21.67 -5.01
N LYS A 417 -5.07 22.29 -5.44
CA LYS A 417 -5.36 23.71 -5.14
C LYS A 417 -5.63 23.98 -3.67
N SER A 418 -6.06 22.99 -2.91
CA SER A 418 -6.31 23.13 -1.47
C SER A 418 -5.00 23.28 -0.70
N TYR A 419 -3.94 22.63 -1.18
CA TYR A 419 -2.61 22.70 -0.60
C TYR A 419 -1.84 23.97 -1.01
N THR A 420 -2.27 24.66 -2.08
CA THR A 420 -1.74 25.99 -2.47
C THR A 420 -2.55 27.16 -1.91
N GLY A 421 -3.63 26.89 -1.18
CA GLY A 421 -4.48 27.93 -0.58
C GLY A 421 -5.55 28.52 -1.51
N ASP A 422 -5.68 28.00 -2.74
CA ASP A 422 -6.65 28.52 -3.74
C ASP A 422 -8.05 27.91 -3.60
N GLN A 423 -8.23 26.91 -2.72
CA GLN A 423 -9.45 26.14 -2.54
C GLN A 423 -9.50 25.58 -1.12
N LYS A 424 -10.69 25.32 -0.58
CA LYS A 424 -10.82 24.55 0.66
C LYS A 424 -10.74 23.05 0.38
N LEU A 425 -10.23 22.26 1.34
CA LEU A 425 -10.21 20.79 1.23
C LEU A 425 -11.61 20.22 1.00
N THR A 426 -12.63 20.75 1.67
CA THR A 426 -14.03 20.33 1.51
C THR A 426 -14.52 20.44 0.06
N ASP A 427 -14.14 21.52 -0.65
CA ASP A 427 -14.55 21.72 -2.03
C ASP A 427 -13.83 20.75 -2.98
N GLY A 428 -12.53 20.53 -2.72
CA GLY A 428 -11.73 19.54 -3.45
C GLY A 428 -12.26 18.12 -3.28
N ILE A 429 -12.59 17.75 -2.04
CA ILE A 429 -13.16 16.43 -1.70
C ILE A 429 -14.51 16.23 -2.40
N ALA A 430 -15.38 17.25 -2.41
CA ALA A 430 -16.67 17.16 -3.09
C ALA A 430 -16.52 16.96 -4.61
N ALA A 431 -15.58 17.69 -5.23
CA ALA A 431 -15.28 17.53 -6.63
C ALA A 431 -14.65 16.16 -6.95
N TRP A 432 -13.73 15.70 -6.11
CA TRP A 432 -13.11 14.37 -6.23
C TRP A 432 -14.13 13.25 -6.05
N GLN A 433 -15.00 13.31 -5.02
CA GLN A 433 -16.08 12.35 -4.84
C GLN A 433 -16.94 12.21 -6.11
N LYS A 434 -17.34 13.37 -6.68
CA LYS A 434 -18.13 13.34 -7.92
C LYS A 434 -17.39 12.64 -9.06
N ALA A 435 -16.10 12.93 -9.24
CA ALA A 435 -15.29 12.31 -10.27
C ALA A 435 -15.15 10.79 -10.06
N LEU A 436 -15.00 10.35 -8.81
CA LEU A 436 -14.93 8.92 -8.47
C LEU A 436 -16.28 8.22 -8.73
N GLN A 437 -17.39 8.87 -8.39
CA GLN A 437 -18.72 8.33 -8.66
C GLN A 437 -19.00 8.23 -10.17
N ASP A 438 -18.62 9.24 -10.94
CA ASP A 438 -18.78 9.24 -12.40
C ASP A 438 -17.90 8.15 -13.04
N TYR A 439 -16.63 8.06 -12.63
CA TYR A 439 -15.72 7.01 -13.10
C TYR A 439 -16.23 5.60 -12.76
N GLY A 440 -16.71 5.37 -11.53
CA GLY A 440 -17.29 4.09 -11.15
C GLY A 440 -18.46 3.68 -12.04
N LYS A 441 -19.38 4.62 -12.37
CA LYS A 441 -20.49 4.37 -13.31
C LYS A 441 -20.00 4.03 -14.71
N ASP A 442 -18.96 4.74 -15.19
CA ASP A 442 -18.36 4.48 -16.51
C ASP A 442 -17.67 3.11 -16.56
N GLN A 443 -17.19 2.59 -15.41
CA GLN A 443 -16.67 1.23 -15.29
C GLN A 443 -17.76 0.17 -15.13
N GLY A 444 -19.05 0.56 -15.07
CA GLY A 444 -20.19 -0.35 -14.99
C GLY A 444 -20.65 -0.68 -13.57
N PHE A 445 -20.14 -0.01 -12.54
CA PHE A 445 -20.61 -0.19 -11.16
C PHE A 445 -21.96 0.53 -10.93
N THR A 446 -22.77 -0.04 -10.06
CA THR A 446 -23.85 0.70 -9.40
C THR A 446 -23.25 1.54 -8.29
N VAL A 447 -23.17 2.86 -8.49
CA VAL A 447 -22.53 3.77 -7.52
C VAL A 447 -23.57 4.49 -6.68
N LYS A 448 -23.41 4.41 -5.36
CA LYS A 448 -24.23 5.07 -4.33
C LYS A 448 -23.49 6.22 -3.69
#